data_3e8fcf153b477f1df9662a88366d22e5
#
_entry.id   3e8fcf153b477f1df9662a88366d22e5
#
_cell.length_a   1.000
_cell.length_b   1.000
_cell.length_c   1.000
_cell.angle_alpha   90.00
_cell.angle_beta   90.00
_cell.angle_gamma   90.00
#
_symmetry.space_group_name_H-M   'P 1'
#
loop_
_entity.id
_entity.type
_entity.pdbx_description
1 polymer ?
#
loop_
_entity_poly.entity_id
_entity_poly.type
_entity_poly.pdbx_seq_one_letter_code
_entity_poly.pdbx_strand_id
1 'polypeptide(L)'
;MVSAVGDGGAVDIACVGVTKTFRDFWMRPRVRAVDGVTLEVRRGQVYGLLGPNGSGKSTTIKMLLGLLQPTAGRIAILGKRPTDVATKRLIGYLPEESYLYRFLTGRETLDYFGRLFRLDARARRERIDMLLEMVGLEAVQHRPVGEYSKGMQRRIGLAQSLINDPQLLILDEPTSGMDPVGSRQIKDLIATLARRGKTVLLCSHLLGDVEDLCDRVAIMYGGRIRAEGTCAELLTQEHATILETADMPAGVVAEVREVLARHDLPLTRVEHPRRSLESLFLEIVERARAEGAQTAGASAGGPVAGFLAAGAAGAAATAPAAGAAGAGAAGAVDTGLLDSLTRR
;
A
#
# COMPACT_ATOMS: atom_id res chain seq x y z
N MET A 1 6.45 25.83 17.57
CA MET A 1 5.14 25.57 18.18
C MET A 1 4.25 25.07 17.05
N VAL A 2 4.16 23.78 16.85
CA VAL A 2 3.17 23.18 15.96
C VAL A 2 2.54 22.04 16.75
N SER A 3 1.36 22.31 17.21
CA SER A 3 0.43 21.37 17.82
C SER A 3 -0.21 20.56 16.70
N ALA A 4 0.11 19.29 16.59
CA ALA A 4 -0.68 18.31 15.86
C ALA A 4 -1.10 17.21 16.83
N VAL A 5 -2.29 17.36 17.37
CA VAL A 5 -3.01 16.32 18.07
C VAL A 5 -3.34 15.23 17.06
N GLY A 6 -2.57 14.17 17.00
CA GLY A 6 -2.86 12.97 16.23
C GLY A 6 -3.69 12.01 17.06
N ASP A 7 -4.87 11.69 16.55
CA ASP A 7 -5.80 10.68 17.00
C ASP A 7 -5.06 9.35 17.33
N GLY A 8 -5.25 8.84 18.54
CA GLY A 8 -4.51 7.71 19.13
C GLY A 8 -4.86 6.32 18.56
N GLY A 9 -4.85 6.16 17.23
CA GLY A 9 -5.06 4.87 16.57
C GLY A 9 -3.94 3.87 16.87
N ALA A 10 -4.28 2.57 17.00
CA ALA A 10 -3.31 1.50 17.21
C ALA A 10 -2.29 1.46 16.05
N VAL A 11 -1.00 1.26 16.39
CA VAL A 11 0.10 1.17 15.42
C VAL A 11 0.30 -0.29 15.03
N ASP A 12 0.22 -0.57 13.73
CA ASP A 12 0.41 -1.92 13.20
C ASP A 12 1.85 -2.18 12.73
N ILE A 13 2.59 -1.14 12.30
CA ILE A 13 4.04 -1.22 12.02
C ILE A 13 4.74 -0.10 12.78
N ALA A 14 5.74 -0.46 13.58
CA ALA A 14 6.64 0.50 14.22
C ALA A 14 8.09 0.13 13.96
N CYS A 15 8.85 1.08 13.42
CA CYS A 15 10.30 0.99 13.22
C CYS A 15 10.97 2.13 13.97
N VAL A 16 12.00 1.83 14.76
CA VAL A 16 12.75 2.85 15.51
C VAL A 16 14.24 2.67 15.27
N GLY A 17 14.86 3.64 14.59
CA GLY A 17 16.30 3.67 14.31
C GLY A 17 16.82 2.46 13.55
N VAL A 18 15.98 1.85 12.68
CA VAL A 18 16.28 0.60 12.00
C VAL A 18 17.45 0.79 11.04
N THR A 19 18.49 -0.01 11.20
CA THR A 19 19.69 0.03 10.36
C THR A 19 20.01 -1.38 9.87
N LYS A 20 20.37 -1.49 8.59
CA LYS A 20 20.89 -2.74 8.00
C LYS A 20 22.17 -2.49 7.25
N THR A 21 23.25 -3.08 7.74
CA THR A 21 24.55 -3.10 7.09
C THR A 21 24.85 -4.55 6.65
N PHE A 22 25.06 -4.75 5.37
CA PHE A 22 25.57 -6.01 4.86
C PHE A 22 27.08 -6.03 4.99
N ARG A 23 27.63 -7.20 5.37
CA ARG A 23 29.05 -7.41 5.57
C ARG A 23 29.57 -8.45 4.57
N ASP A 24 30.84 -8.37 4.23
CA ASP A 24 31.52 -9.40 3.44
C ASP A 24 31.86 -10.64 4.29
N PHE A 25 32.50 -11.63 3.67
CA PHE A 25 32.92 -12.86 4.36
C PHE A 25 33.85 -12.58 5.55
N TRP A 26 34.66 -11.53 5.47
CA TRP A 26 35.57 -11.12 6.57
C TRP A 26 34.91 -10.14 7.56
N MET A 27 33.57 -10.07 7.60
CA MET A 27 32.81 -9.20 8.50
C MET A 27 33.04 -7.69 8.29
N ARG A 28 33.66 -7.26 7.17
CA ARG A 28 33.84 -5.86 6.85
C ARG A 28 32.51 -5.27 6.33
N PRO A 29 32.14 -4.04 6.74
CA PRO A 29 30.93 -3.41 6.24
C PRO A 29 31.07 -3.13 4.74
N ARG A 30 30.14 -3.67 3.94
CA ARG A 30 30.13 -3.53 2.47
C ARG A 30 29.10 -2.47 2.02
N VAL A 31 27.86 -2.61 2.46
CA VAL A 31 26.76 -1.73 2.08
C VAL A 31 25.85 -1.49 3.27
N ARG A 32 25.57 -0.23 3.59
CA ARG A 32 24.51 0.15 4.50
C ARG A 32 23.25 0.41 3.70
N ALA A 33 22.39 -0.60 3.58
CA ALA A 33 21.19 -0.55 2.76
C ALA A 33 20.04 0.21 3.42
N VAL A 34 20.00 0.22 4.77
CA VAL A 34 19.03 0.98 5.57
C VAL A 34 19.80 1.63 6.71
N ASP A 35 19.55 2.91 6.98
CA ASP A 35 20.31 3.72 7.91
C ASP A 35 19.41 4.59 8.79
N GLY A 36 19.14 4.14 10.01
CA GLY A 36 18.41 4.87 11.03
C GLY A 36 16.92 5.12 10.69
N VAL A 37 16.26 4.23 9.93
CA VAL A 37 14.86 4.39 9.54
C VAL A 37 13.94 4.31 10.76
N THR A 38 13.14 5.36 10.95
CA THR A 38 12.07 5.43 11.94
C THR A 38 10.78 5.74 11.17
N LEU A 39 9.75 4.91 11.30
CA LEU A 39 8.44 5.10 10.70
C LEU A 39 7.35 4.38 11.50
N GLU A 40 6.13 4.87 11.39
CA GLU A 40 4.94 4.28 11.99
C GLU A 40 3.82 4.16 10.96
N VAL A 41 3.16 3.00 10.92
CA VAL A 41 1.94 2.79 10.13
C VAL A 41 0.80 2.47 11.07
N ARG A 42 -0.23 3.29 11.03
CA ARG A 42 -1.42 3.14 11.89
C ARG A 42 -2.39 2.12 11.30
N ARG A 43 -3.20 1.54 12.17
CA ARG A 43 -4.24 0.59 11.76
C ARG A 43 -5.23 1.22 10.78
N GLY A 44 -5.55 0.49 9.71
CA GLY A 44 -6.47 0.93 8.67
C GLY A 44 -5.89 1.99 7.71
N GLN A 45 -4.61 2.34 7.85
CA GLN A 45 -3.93 3.33 7.01
C GLN A 45 -3.33 2.67 5.78
N VAL A 46 -3.38 3.37 4.64
CA VAL A 46 -2.54 3.09 3.47
C VAL A 46 -1.29 3.96 3.56
N TYR A 47 -0.16 3.32 3.78
CA TYR A 47 1.12 3.98 3.93
C TYR A 47 2.03 3.67 2.74
N GLY A 48 2.51 4.70 2.05
CA GLY A 48 3.40 4.60 0.90
C GLY A 48 4.87 4.66 1.31
N LEU A 49 5.68 3.69 0.88
CA LEU A 49 7.14 3.77 0.95
C LEU A 49 7.70 3.97 -0.46
N LEU A 50 8.00 5.22 -0.78
CA LEU A 50 8.40 5.67 -2.11
C LEU A 50 9.91 5.80 -2.23
N GLY A 51 10.46 5.49 -3.38
CA GLY A 51 11.88 5.73 -3.66
C GLY A 51 12.39 4.94 -4.86
N PRO A 52 13.53 5.33 -5.44
CA PRO A 52 14.13 4.64 -6.58
C PRO A 52 14.62 3.23 -6.20
N ASN A 53 14.97 2.45 -7.22
CA ASN A 53 15.60 1.15 -7.00
C ASN A 53 16.91 1.32 -6.24
N GLY A 54 17.18 0.41 -5.28
CA GLY A 54 18.34 0.50 -4.41
C GLY A 54 18.22 1.49 -3.23
N SER A 55 17.09 2.18 -3.06
CA SER A 55 16.90 3.11 -1.92
C SER A 55 16.77 2.42 -0.56
N GLY A 56 16.55 1.09 -0.52
CA GLY A 56 16.40 0.30 0.71
C GLY A 56 15.00 -0.23 0.98
N LYS A 57 13.99 0.05 0.13
CA LYS A 57 12.58 -0.39 0.30
C LYS A 57 12.46 -1.90 0.53
N SER A 58 12.92 -2.71 -0.43
CA SER A 58 12.81 -4.18 -0.35
C SER A 58 13.64 -4.76 0.82
N THR A 59 14.73 -4.09 1.23
CA THR A 59 15.47 -4.47 2.45
C THR A 59 14.63 -4.20 3.70
N THR A 60 13.95 -3.06 3.74
CA THR A 60 13.04 -2.70 4.84
C THR A 60 11.87 -3.70 4.89
N ILE A 61 11.21 -4.01 3.76
CA ILE A 61 10.17 -5.04 3.70
C ILE A 61 10.66 -6.38 4.25
N LYS A 62 11.83 -6.86 3.82
CA LYS A 62 12.37 -8.14 4.30
C LYS A 62 12.60 -8.13 5.82
N MET A 63 12.97 -7.01 6.41
CA MET A 63 13.09 -6.85 7.87
C MET A 63 11.71 -6.86 8.55
N LEU A 64 10.72 -6.18 7.98
CA LEU A 64 9.33 -6.19 8.47
C LEU A 64 8.73 -7.61 8.44
N LEU A 65 9.01 -8.39 7.41
CA LEU A 65 8.57 -9.78 7.29
C LEU A 65 9.38 -10.75 8.18
N GLY A 66 10.40 -10.26 8.90
CA GLY A 66 11.28 -11.11 9.70
C GLY A 66 12.14 -12.08 8.89
N LEU A 67 12.30 -11.83 7.59
CA LEU A 67 13.18 -12.58 6.69
C LEU A 67 14.64 -12.11 6.80
N LEU A 68 14.83 -10.91 7.32
CA LEU A 68 16.14 -10.29 7.52
C LEU A 68 16.17 -9.62 8.89
N GLN A 69 17.23 -9.83 9.66
CA GLN A 69 17.39 -9.16 10.94
C GLN A 69 18.04 -7.79 10.76
N PRO A 70 17.57 -6.73 11.43
CA PRO A 70 18.25 -5.45 11.47
C PRO A 70 19.62 -5.57 12.17
N THR A 71 20.58 -4.74 11.78
CA THR A 71 21.89 -4.65 12.45
C THR A 71 21.77 -3.79 13.71
N ALA A 72 20.89 -2.78 13.71
CA ALA A 72 20.55 -1.95 14.85
C ALA A 72 19.10 -1.47 14.72
N GLY A 73 18.56 -0.95 15.82
CA GLY A 73 17.17 -0.50 15.90
C GLY A 73 16.19 -1.62 16.23
N ARG A 74 14.91 -1.28 16.26
CA ARG A 74 13.83 -2.19 16.68
C ARG A 74 12.65 -2.11 15.71
N ILE A 75 11.98 -3.25 15.54
CA ILE A 75 10.77 -3.37 14.69
C ILE A 75 9.70 -4.12 15.48
N ALA A 76 8.49 -3.57 15.46
CA ALA A 76 7.29 -4.26 15.93
C ALA A 76 6.24 -4.30 14.81
N ILE A 77 5.57 -5.42 14.65
CA ILE A 77 4.48 -5.65 13.71
C ILE A 77 3.28 -6.19 14.50
N LEU A 78 2.14 -5.50 14.40
CA LEU A 78 0.94 -5.84 15.16
C LEU A 78 1.25 -6.04 16.66
N GLY A 79 2.11 -5.18 17.22
CA GLY A 79 2.55 -5.23 18.60
C GLY A 79 3.53 -6.36 18.98
N LYS A 80 4.06 -7.12 18.00
CA LYS A 80 4.97 -8.25 18.23
C LYS A 80 6.24 -8.15 17.38
N ARG A 81 7.22 -9.02 17.64
CA ARG A 81 8.43 -9.11 16.81
C ARG A 81 8.10 -9.66 15.42
N PRO A 82 8.78 -9.22 14.34
CA PRO A 82 8.57 -9.73 12.99
C PRO A 82 8.77 -11.25 12.83
N THR A 83 9.51 -11.87 13.74
CA THR A 83 9.78 -13.32 13.74
C THR A 83 8.67 -14.15 14.36
N ASP A 84 7.68 -13.52 15.04
CA ASP A 84 6.55 -14.23 15.66
C ASP A 84 5.67 -14.91 14.61
N VAL A 85 5.46 -16.23 14.77
CA VAL A 85 4.72 -17.05 13.79
C VAL A 85 3.23 -16.70 13.78
N ALA A 86 2.66 -16.35 14.93
CA ALA A 86 1.26 -15.97 14.99
C ALA A 86 1.00 -14.65 14.26
N THR A 87 1.93 -13.71 14.37
CA THR A 87 1.88 -12.44 13.63
C THR A 87 1.95 -12.66 12.11
N LYS A 88 2.79 -13.59 11.64
CA LYS A 88 2.90 -13.91 10.20
C LYS A 88 1.60 -14.41 9.58
N ARG A 89 0.70 -15.01 10.35
CA ARG A 89 -0.63 -15.42 9.89
C ARG A 89 -1.56 -14.24 9.60
N LEU A 90 -1.28 -13.09 10.17
CA LEU A 90 -2.05 -11.86 10.02
C LEU A 90 -1.48 -10.93 8.95
N ILE A 91 -0.42 -11.34 8.28
CA ILE A 91 0.25 -10.57 7.22
C ILE A 91 -0.03 -11.23 5.86
N GLY A 92 -0.47 -10.42 4.90
CA GLY A 92 -0.47 -10.75 3.48
C GLY A 92 0.70 -10.06 2.80
N TYR A 93 1.45 -10.78 1.98
CA TYR A 93 2.60 -10.23 1.28
C TYR A 93 2.52 -10.52 -0.22
N LEU A 94 2.62 -9.45 -1.01
CA LEU A 94 2.80 -9.52 -2.45
C LEU A 94 4.22 -9.02 -2.78
N PRO A 95 5.16 -9.90 -3.14
CA PRO A 95 6.51 -9.49 -3.56
C PRO A 95 6.50 -8.82 -4.94
N GLU A 96 7.54 -8.04 -5.26
CA GLU A 96 7.75 -7.46 -6.59
C GLU A 96 7.74 -8.53 -7.69
N GLU A 97 8.48 -9.62 -7.51
CA GLU A 97 8.39 -10.81 -8.36
C GLU A 97 7.55 -11.87 -7.67
N SER A 98 6.44 -12.26 -8.30
CA SER A 98 5.59 -13.34 -7.79
C SER A 98 6.25 -14.68 -8.09
N TYR A 99 6.89 -15.31 -7.10
CA TYR A 99 7.47 -16.65 -7.20
C TYR A 99 6.37 -17.72 -7.16
N LEU A 100 5.52 -17.74 -8.19
CA LEU A 100 4.42 -18.69 -8.31
C LEU A 100 4.91 -20.02 -8.92
N TYR A 101 4.34 -21.12 -8.47
CA TYR A 101 4.58 -22.41 -9.09
C TYR A 101 3.94 -22.48 -10.47
N ARG A 102 4.73 -22.33 -11.53
CA ARG A 102 4.29 -22.13 -12.91
C ARG A 102 3.44 -23.27 -13.47
N PHE A 103 3.55 -24.47 -12.93
CA PHE A 103 2.79 -25.66 -13.31
C PHE A 103 1.44 -25.78 -12.60
N LEU A 104 1.20 -25.06 -11.51
CA LEU A 104 -0.10 -25.02 -10.84
C LEU A 104 -1.04 -24.08 -11.59
N THR A 105 -2.31 -24.44 -11.60
CA THR A 105 -3.39 -23.55 -12.04
C THR A 105 -3.63 -22.43 -11.02
N GLY A 106 -4.38 -21.38 -11.41
CA GLY A 106 -4.72 -20.30 -10.48
C GLY A 106 -5.47 -20.83 -9.25
N ARG A 107 -6.44 -21.74 -9.45
CA ARG A 107 -7.20 -22.39 -8.36
C ARG A 107 -6.30 -23.25 -7.46
N GLU A 108 -5.45 -24.09 -8.02
CA GLU A 108 -4.51 -24.92 -7.26
C GLU A 108 -3.51 -24.09 -6.48
N THR A 109 -3.06 -22.96 -7.03
CA THR A 109 -2.18 -22.01 -6.32
C THR A 109 -2.86 -21.50 -5.05
N LEU A 110 -4.10 -21.03 -5.13
CA LEU A 110 -4.83 -20.56 -3.94
C LEU A 110 -5.15 -21.70 -2.97
N ASP A 111 -5.49 -22.91 -3.46
CA ASP A 111 -5.72 -24.09 -2.63
C ASP A 111 -4.45 -24.48 -1.85
N TYR A 112 -3.28 -24.46 -2.50
CA TYR A 112 -2.00 -24.73 -1.87
C TYR A 112 -1.73 -23.77 -0.70
N PHE A 113 -1.87 -22.46 -0.90
CA PHE A 113 -1.67 -21.48 0.16
C PHE A 113 -2.75 -21.58 1.26
N GLY A 114 -4.01 -21.82 0.90
CA GLY A 114 -5.07 -22.03 1.86
C GLY A 114 -4.81 -23.24 2.78
N ARG A 115 -4.20 -24.31 2.25
CA ARG A 115 -3.74 -25.47 3.06
C ARG A 115 -2.58 -25.10 3.98
N LEU A 116 -1.62 -24.30 3.52
CA LEU A 116 -0.50 -23.83 4.36
C LEU A 116 -1.02 -23.03 5.57
N PHE A 117 -2.06 -22.21 5.39
CA PHE A 117 -2.73 -21.51 6.49
C PHE A 117 -3.69 -22.38 7.30
N ARG A 118 -3.82 -23.68 6.98
CA ARG A 118 -4.68 -24.67 7.63
C ARG A 118 -6.16 -24.27 7.62
N LEU A 119 -6.62 -23.65 6.54
CA LEU A 119 -8.04 -23.41 6.33
C LEU A 119 -8.77 -24.75 6.13
N ASP A 120 -9.95 -24.88 6.73
CA ASP A 120 -10.79 -26.05 6.48
C ASP A 120 -11.22 -26.12 5.00
N ALA A 121 -11.60 -27.31 4.54
CA ALA A 121 -11.82 -27.57 3.12
C ALA A 121 -13.02 -26.78 2.54
N ARG A 122 -14.03 -26.46 3.36
CA ARG A 122 -15.21 -25.71 2.92
C ARG A 122 -14.87 -24.23 2.80
N ALA A 123 -14.38 -23.63 3.90
CA ALA A 123 -13.99 -22.22 3.91
C ALA A 123 -12.92 -21.91 2.86
N ARG A 124 -11.98 -22.83 2.64
CA ARG A 124 -10.95 -22.69 1.59
C ARG A 124 -11.55 -22.62 0.20
N ARG A 125 -12.49 -23.50 -0.15
CA ARG A 125 -13.16 -23.48 -1.45
C ARG A 125 -13.95 -22.19 -1.65
N GLU A 126 -14.75 -21.81 -0.68
CA GLU A 126 -15.56 -20.58 -0.72
C GLU A 126 -14.66 -19.33 -0.89
N ARG A 127 -13.54 -19.25 -0.17
CA ARG A 127 -12.57 -18.14 -0.31
C ARG A 127 -11.89 -18.11 -1.66
N ILE A 128 -11.53 -19.27 -2.23
CA ILE A 128 -10.91 -19.37 -3.54
C ILE A 128 -11.86 -18.84 -4.61
N ASP A 129 -13.12 -19.23 -4.59
CA ASP A 129 -14.13 -18.77 -5.55
C ASP A 129 -14.28 -17.25 -5.47
N MET A 130 -14.48 -16.70 -4.28
CA MET A 130 -14.58 -15.25 -4.06
C MET A 130 -13.33 -14.48 -4.47
N LEU A 131 -12.13 -15.01 -4.21
CA LEU A 131 -10.88 -14.34 -4.57
C LEU A 131 -10.64 -14.35 -6.08
N LEU A 132 -10.94 -15.45 -6.77
CA LEU A 132 -10.81 -15.54 -8.23
C LEU A 132 -11.77 -14.58 -8.93
N GLU A 133 -13.02 -14.49 -8.45
CA GLU A 133 -14.00 -13.49 -8.91
C GLU A 133 -13.49 -12.07 -8.68
N MET A 134 -13.06 -11.77 -7.45
CA MET A 134 -12.58 -10.44 -7.05
C MET A 134 -11.43 -9.94 -7.94
N VAL A 135 -10.48 -10.81 -8.30
CA VAL A 135 -9.34 -10.43 -9.17
C VAL A 135 -9.62 -10.64 -10.67
N GLY A 136 -10.82 -11.08 -11.06
CA GLY A 136 -11.24 -11.27 -12.45
C GLY A 136 -10.51 -12.40 -13.17
N LEU A 137 -10.20 -13.49 -12.48
CA LEU A 137 -9.49 -14.66 -13.02
C LEU A 137 -10.36 -15.94 -13.09
N GLU A 138 -11.67 -15.82 -12.89
CA GLU A 138 -12.61 -16.95 -12.87
C GLU A 138 -12.57 -17.77 -14.16
N ALA A 139 -12.62 -17.09 -15.32
CA ALA A 139 -12.66 -17.75 -16.64
C ALA A 139 -11.37 -18.52 -16.96
N VAL A 140 -10.26 -18.19 -16.32
CA VAL A 140 -8.91 -18.75 -16.60
C VAL A 140 -8.35 -19.54 -15.43
N GLN A 141 -9.13 -19.77 -14.38
CA GLN A 141 -8.70 -20.39 -13.12
C GLN A 141 -8.06 -21.77 -13.25
N HIS A 142 -8.39 -22.50 -14.32
CA HIS A 142 -7.88 -23.86 -14.60
C HIS A 142 -6.67 -23.89 -15.55
N ARG A 143 -6.21 -22.72 -16.02
CA ARG A 143 -4.97 -22.62 -16.81
C ARG A 143 -3.76 -22.56 -15.89
N PRO A 144 -2.62 -23.19 -16.25
CA PRO A 144 -1.37 -23.07 -15.54
C PRO A 144 -0.94 -21.60 -15.38
N VAL A 145 -0.49 -21.21 -14.19
CA VAL A 145 -0.03 -19.83 -13.92
C VAL A 145 1.17 -19.44 -14.79
N GLY A 146 1.94 -20.43 -15.26
CA GLY A 146 3.02 -20.19 -16.21
C GLY A 146 2.58 -19.61 -17.55
N GLU A 147 1.31 -19.75 -17.92
CA GLU A 147 0.70 -19.21 -19.14
C GLU A 147 -0.01 -17.86 -18.90
N TYR A 148 -0.03 -17.38 -17.68
CA TYR A 148 -0.64 -16.10 -17.33
C TYR A 148 0.23 -14.94 -17.81
N SER A 149 -0.41 -13.86 -18.30
CA SER A 149 0.27 -12.60 -18.52
C SER A 149 0.84 -12.05 -17.20
N LYS A 150 1.80 -11.12 -17.26
CA LYS A 150 2.33 -10.48 -16.04
C LYS A 150 1.22 -9.87 -15.17
N GLY A 151 0.24 -9.19 -15.78
CA GLY A 151 -0.91 -8.64 -15.07
C GLY A 151 -1.77 -9.72 -14.40
N MET A 152 -2.03 -10.85 -15.06
CA MET A 152 -2.74 -11.99 -14.48
C MET A 152 -1.94 -12.64 -13.33
N GLN A 153 -0.61 -12.77 -13.48
CA GLN A 153 0.26 -13.25 -12.41
C GLN A 153 0.25 -12.31 -11.20
N ARG A 154 0.19 -11.01 -11.44
CA ARG A 154 0.07 -10.01 -10.38
C ARG A 154 -1.25 -10.12 -9.63
N ARG A 155 -2.36 -10.30 -10.35
CA ARG A 155 -3.69 -10.49 -9.78
C ARG A 155 -3.81 -11.76 -8.94
N ILE A 156 -3.29 -12.90 -9.41
CA ILE A 156 -3.32 -14.14 -8.62
C ILE A 156 -2.38 -14.05 -7.40
N GLY A 157 -1.25 -13.33 -7.50
CA GLY A 157 -0.37 -13.04 -6.37
C GLY A 157 -1.06 -12.19 -5.30
N LEU A 158 -1.85 -11.20 -5.71
CA LEU A 158 -2.65 -10.40 -4.78
C LEU A 158 -3.74 -11.27 -4.12
N ALA A 159 -4.47 -12.09 -4.88
CA ALA A 159 -5.44 -13.04 -4.32
C ALA A 159 -4.79 -14.00 -3.31
N GLN A 160 -3.59 -14.50 -3.62
CA GLN A 160 -2.78 -15.32 -2.71
C GLN A 160 -2.46 -14.58 -1.39
N SER A 161 -2.09 -13.31 -1.47
CA SER A 161 -1.78 -12.51 -0.27
C SER A 161 -2.99 -12.27 0.64
N LEU A 162 -4.20 -12.51 0.13
CA LEU A 162 -5.48 -12.29 0.82
C LEU A 162 -6.14 -13.56 1.35
N ILE A 163 -5.63 -14.75 0.98
CA ILE A 163 -6.29 -16.03 1.28
C ILE A 163 -6.50 -16.29 2.79
N ASN A 164 -5.58 -15.79 3.61
CA ASN A 164 -5.58 -15.93 5.07
C ASN A 164 -6.36 -14.81 5.78
N ASP A 165 -7.04 -13.92 5.06
CA ASP A 165 -7.73 -12.74 5.61
C ASP A 165 -6.80 -11.88 6.52
N PRO A 166 -5.72 -11.33 5.97
CA PRO A 166 -4.72 -10.61 6.74
C PRO A 166 -5.28 -9.30 7.32
N GLN A 167 -4.70 -8.86 8.45
CA GLN A 167 -4.92 -7.51 9.01
C GLN A 167 -4.00 -6.48 8.36
N LEU A 168 -2.77 -6.89 8.03
CA LEU A 168 -1.74 -6.08 7.41
C LEU A 168 -1.38 -6.64 6.04
N LEU A 169 -1.44 -5.80 5.01
CA LEU A 169 -0.97 -6.09 3.66
C LEU A 169 0.34 -5.35 3.41
N ILE A 170 1.35 -6.08 2.94
CA ILE A 170 2.60 -5.50 2.45
C ILE A 170 2.68 -5.79 0.96
N LEU A 171 2.61 -4.74 0.14
CA LEU A 171 2.52 -4.83 -1.31
C LEU A 171 3.77 -4.18 -1.93
N ASP A 172 4.62 -4.98 -2.55
CA ASP A 172 5.84 -4.51 -3.21
C ASP A 172 5.57 -4.38 -4.71
N GLU A 173 5.48 -3.14 -5.22
CA GLU A 173 5.22 -2.78 -6.62
C GLU A 173 3.93 -3.44 -7.18
N PRO A 174 2.73 -3.30 -6.56
CA PRO A 174 1.56 -4.10 -6.91
C PRO A 174 1.04 -3.89 -8.33
N THR A 175 1.31 -2.76 -8.94
CA THR A 175 0.85 -2.36 -10.29
C THR A 175 1.91 -2.51 -11.36
N SER A 176 3.15 -2.85 -10.97
CA SER A 176 4.28 -2.96 -11.91
C SER A 176 4.03 -3.96 -13.04
N GLY A 177 4.27 -3.52 -14.27
CA GLY A 177 4.12 -4.34 -15.49
C GLY A 177 2.69 -4.63 -15.90
N MET A 178 1.73 -3.86 -15.38
CA MET A 178 0.32 -3.91 -15.78
C MET A 178 0.00 -2.80 -16.80
N ASP A 179 -1.04 -3.02 -17.57
CA ASP A 179 -1.66 -1.98 -18.39
C ASP A 179 -2.42 -0.97 -17.50
N PRO A 180 -2.76 0.24 -17.98
CA PRO A 180 -3.43 1.26 -17.17
C PRO A 180 -4.78 0.80 -16.60
N VAL A 181 -5.53 -0.03 -17.35
CA VAL A 181 -6.82 -0.56 -16.88
C VAL A 181 -6.64 -1.54 -15.73
N GLY A 182 -5.68 -2.46 -15.86
CA GLY A 182 -5.34 -3.42 -14.83
C GLY A 182 -4.79 -2.75 -13.58
N SER A 183 -3.92 -1.76 -13.75
CA SER A 183 -3.38 -0.95 -12.68
C SER A 183 -4.50 -0.24 -11.90
N ARG A 184 -5.45 0.41 -12.61
CA ARG A 184 -6.60 1.06 -11.99
C ARG A 184 -7.43 0.09 -11.15
N GLN A 185 -7.73 -1.10 -11.68
CA GLN A 185 -8.51 -2.11 -10.96
C GLN A 185 -7.81 -2.58 -9.67
N ILE A 186 -6.48 -2.75 -9.70
CA ILE A 186 -5.71 -3.10 -8.49
C ILE A 186 -5.73 -1.94 -7.49
N LYS A 187 -5.59 -0.70 -7.94
CA LYS A 187 -5.70 0.49 -7.07
C LYS A 187 -7.06 0.56 -6.40
N ASP A 188 -8.14 0.41 -7.14
CA ASP A 188 -9.52 0.43 -6.61
C ASP A 188 -9.76 -0.69 -5.59
N LEU A 189 -9.17 -1.88 -5.83
CA LEU A 189 -9.22 -3.00 -4.89
C LEU A 189 -8.47 -2.69 -3.60
N ILE A 190 -7.24 -2.16 -3.68
CA ILE A 190 -6.45 -1.77 -2.50
C ILE A 190 -7.19 -0.70 -1.68
N ALA A 191 -7.72 0.34 -2.33
CA ALA A 191 -8.52 1.37 -1.68
C ALA A 191 -9.75 0.79 -0.97
N THR A 192 -10.41 -0.19 -1.59
CA THR A 192 -11.57 -0.85 -0.99
C THR A 192 -11.20 -1.72 0.21
N LEU A 193 -10.06 -2.42 0.17
CA LEU A 193 -9.53 -3.18 1.31
C LEU A 193 -9.20 -2.26 2.49
N ALA A 194 -8.59 -1.10 2.23
CA ALA A 194 -8.30 -0.10 3.26
C ALA A 194 -9.59 0.43 3.91
N ARG A 195 -10.61 0.81 3.10
CA ARG A 195 -11.92 1.21 3.62
C ARG A 195 -12.60 0.14 4.48
N ARG A 196 -12.25 -1.15 4.31
CA ARG A 196 -12.69 -2.26 5.16
C ARG A 196 -11.81 -2.48 6.39
N GLY A 197 -10.93 -1.54 6.70
CA GLY A 197 -10.09 -1.56 7.91
C GLY A 197 -8.79 -2.37 7.78
N LYS A 198 -8.40 -2.79 6.57
CA LYS A 198 -7.09 -3.41 6.36
C LYS A 198 -5.99 -2.35 6.36
N THR A 199 -4.91 -2.61 7.07
CA THR A 199 -3.71 -1.77 7.03
C THR A 199 -2.87 -2.16 5.82
N VAL A 200 -2.39 -1.19 5.05
CA VAL A 200 -1.62 -1.45 3.82
C VAL A 200 -0.30 -0.69 3.86
N LEU A 201 0.80 -1.41 3.72
CA LEU A 201 2.11 -0.84 3.38
C LEU A 201 2.34 -1.07 1.88
N LEU A 202 2.33 0.01 1.12
CA LEU A 202 2.55 0.02 -0.32
C LEU A 202 3.97 0.49 -0.63
N CYS A 203 4.78 -0.32 -1.29
CA CYS A 203 6.06 0.13 -1.83
C CYS A 203 5.94 0.33 -3.33
N SER A 204 6.30 1.50 -3.81
CA SER A 204 6.27 1.82 -5.24
C SER A 204 7.37 2.81 -5.62
N HIS A 205 7.73 2.79 -6.90
CA HIS A 205 8.51 3.85 -7.55
C HIS A 205 7.63 4.72 -8.47
N LEU A 206 6.35 4.35 -8.63
CA LEU A 206 5.36 5.08 -9.43
C LEU A 206 4.66 6.12 -8.55
N LEU A 207 4.93 7.41 -8.81
CA LEU A 207 4.42 8.52 -8.00
C LEU A 207 2.89 8.60 -8.02
N GLY A 208 2.27 8.43 -9.19
CA GLY A 208 0.82 8.49 -9.35
C GLY A 208 0.06 7.43 -8.54
N ASP A 209 0.60 6.21 -8.43
CA ASP A 209 -0.04 5.16 -7.62
C ASP A 209 -0.05 5.49 -6.13
N VAL A 210 1.02 6.13 -5.66
CA VAL A 210 1.16 6.54 -4.26
C VAL A 210 0.25 7.73 -3.95
N GLU A 211 0.19 8.71 -4.86
CA GLU A 211 -0.67 9.88 -4.73
C GLU A 211 -2.16 9.50 -4.69
N ASP A 212 -2.58 8.55 -5.53
CA ASP A 212 -3.97 8.08 -5.62
C ASP A 212 -4.43 7.24 -4.42
N LEU A 213 -3.52 6.54 -3.74
CA LEU A 213 -3.87 5.50 -2.77
C LEU A 213 -3.48 5.81 -1.32
N CYS A 214 -2.39 6.55 -1.11
CA CYS A 214 -1.77 6.61 0.21
C CYS A 214 -2.27 7.77 1.06
N ASP A 215 -2.60 7.49 2.32
CA ASP A 215 -2.93 8.52 3.31
C ASP A 215 -1.66 9.27 3.76
N ARG A 216 -0.56 8.53 3.91
CA ARG A 216 0.78 9.06 4.25
C ARG A 216 1.85 8.38 3.42
N VAL A 217 2.93 9.12 3.20
CA VAL A 217 4.03 8.67 2.35
C VAL A 217 5.36 8.97 3.05
N ALA A 218 6.29 8.03 2.98
CA ALA A 218 7.70 8.24 3.29
C ALA A 218 8.53 8.13 2.02
N ILE A 219 9.34 9.13 1.73
CA ILE A 219 10.27 9.14 0.59
C ILE A 219 11.62 8.65 1.08
N MET A 220 12.05 7.51 0.54
CA MET A 220 13.30 6.84 0.91
C MET A 220 14.38 7.04 -0.15
N TYR A 221 15.55 7.52 0.25
CA TYR A 221 16.71 7.67 -0.62
C TYR A 221 18.02 7.43 0.15
N GLY A 222 18.91 6.61 -0.41
CA GLY A 222 20.20 6.28 0.22
C GLY A 222 20.07 5.59 1.57
N GLY A 223 19.04 4.73 1.73
CA GLY A 223 18.79 3.99 2.97
C GLY A 223 18.11 4.80 4.08
N ARG A 224 17.76 6.06 3.86
CA ARG A 224 17.15 6.96 4.86
C ARG A 224 15.81 7.49 4.38
N ILE A 225 14.90 7.76 5.30
CA ILE A 225 13.69 8.56 5.02
C ILE A 225 14.15 10.03 4.89
N ARG A 226 13.78 10.65 3.77
CA ARG A 226 14.15 12.05 3.45
C ARG A 226 12.99 13.01 3.69
N ALA A 227 11.76 12.53 3.49
CA ALA A 227 10.54 13.27 3.77
C ALA A 227 9.45 12.27 4.17
N GLU A 228 8.56 12.70 5.04
CA GLU A 228 7.39 11.93 5.46
C GLU A 228 6.24 12.88 5.76
N GLY A 229 5.05 12.56 5.26
CA GLY A 229 3.85 13.37 5.45
C GLY A 229 2.67 12.80 4.69
N THR A 230 1.53 13.48 4.72
CA THR A 230 0.43 13.25 3.80
C THR A 230 0.80 13.74 2.41
N CYS A 231 0.15 13.23 1.35
CA CYS A 231 0.38 13.75 0.00
C CYS A 231 0.10 15.26 -0.07
N ALA A 232 -0.94 15.73 0.61
CA ALA A 232 -1.25 17.16 0.68
C ALA A 232 -0.13 17.97 1.33
N GLU A 233 0.41 17.53 2.49
CA GLU A 233 1.52 18.22 3.17
C GLU A 233 2.79 18.28 2.32
N LEU A 234 3.09 17.19 1.59
CA LEU A 234 4.34 17.08 0.81
C LEU A 234 4.27 17.81 -0.54
N LEU A 235 3.07 17.93 -1.14
CA LEU A 235 2.89 18.47 -2.49
C LEU A 235 2.36 19.90 -2.51
N THR A 236 1.83 20.44 -1.39
CA THR A 236 1.32 21.79 -1.34
C THR A 236 2.47 22.81 -1.50
N GLN A 237 2.35 23.64 -2.52
CA GLN A 237 3.25 24.77 -2.74
C GLN A 237 2.71 25.98 -2.00
N GLU A 238 3.27 26.32 -0.83
CA GLU A 238 2.79 27.40 0.03
C GLU A 238 2.82 28.80 -0.65
N HIS A 239 3.63 28.94 -1.71
CA HIS A 239 3.85 30.21 -2.40
C HIS A 239 3.16 30.30 -3.77
N ALA A 240 2.26 29.37 -4.09
CA ALA A 240 1.52 29.37 -5.34
C ALA A 240 0.02 29.19 -5.08
N THR A 241 -0.80 29.96 -5.78
CA THR A 241 -2.26 29.82 -5.79
C THR A 241 -2.73 29.51 -7.19
N ILE A 242 -3.53 28.46 -7.36
CA ILE A 242 -4.17 28.11 -8.63
C ILE A 242 -5.64 28.50 -8.54
N LEU A 243 -6.11 29.26 -9.52
CA LEU A 243 -7.53 29.60 -9.72
C LEU A 243 -8.01 28.87 -10.97
N GLU A 244 -8.99 28.00 -10.82
CA GLU A 244 -9.62 27.28 -11.92
C GLU A 244 -10.99 27.91 -12.22
N THR A 245 -11.21 28.23 -13.51
CA THR A 245 -12.46 28.84 -13.98
C THR A 245 -12.90 28.12 -15.25
N ALA A 246 -14.14 28.37 -15.70
CA ALA A 246 -14.54 28.04 -17.07
C ALA A 246 -13.65 28.75 -18.09
N ASP A 247 -13.79 28.39 -19.38
CA ASP A 247 -13.02 29.03 -20.46
C ASP A 247 -13.14 30.56 -20.40
N MET A 248 -11.99 31.25 -20.36
CA MET A 248 -11.92 32.66 -20.09
C MET A 248 -11.50 33.41 -21.34
N PRO A 249 -12.31 34.33 -21.89
CA PRO A 249 -11.94 35.18 -23.03
C PRO A 249 -10.65 35.97 -22.76
N ALA A 250 -9.83 36.19 -23.79
CA ALA A 250 -8.55 36.87 -23.68
C ALA A 250 -8.63 38.26 -23.00
N GLY A 251 -9.75 39.00 -23.20
CA GLY A 251 -10.00 40.27 -22.53
C GLY A 251 -10.10 40.15 -21.02
N VAL A 252 -10.81 39.12 -20.52
CA VAL A 252 -10.96 38.88 -19.09
C VAL A 252 -9.62 38.42 -18.48
N VAL A 253 -8.81 37.63 -19.20
CA VAL A 253 -7.46 37.26 -18.76
C VAL A 253 -6.59 38.52 -18.59
N ALA A 254 -6.72 39.51 -19.49
CA ALA A 254 -5.99 40.76 -19.38
C ALA A 254 -6.41 41.57 -18.15
N GLU A 255 -7.72 41.67 -17.87
CA GLU A 255 -8.24 42.34 -16.68
C GLU A 255 -7.76 41.67 -15.38
N VAL A 256 -7.79 40.32 -15.31
CA VAL A 256 -7.28 39.57 -14.16
C VAL A 256 -5.79 39.86 -13.96
N ARG A 257 -5.00 39.91 -15.05
CA ARG A 257 -3.56 40.24 -14.98
C ARG A 257 -3.34 41.66 -14.41
N GLU A 258 -4.12 42.64 -14.82
CA GLU A 258 -4.03 43.99 -14.29
C GLU A 258 -4.41 44.08 -12.82
N VAL A 259 -5.45 43.34 -12.41
CA VAL A 259 -5.88 43.29 -11.00
C VAL A 259 -4.75 42.69 -10.15
N LEU A 260 -4.17 41.57 -10.56
CA LEU A 260 -3.07 40.93 -9.83
C LEU A 260 -1.82 41.82 -9.78
N ALA A 261 -1.49 42.48 -10.88
CA ALA A 261 -0.33 43.40 -10.92
C ALA A 261 -0.47 44.58 -9.95
N ARG A 262 -1.69 45.09 -9.70
CA ARG A 262 -1.94 46.16 -8.70
C ARG A 262 -1.68 45.71 -7.26
N HIS A 263 -1.61 44.39 -7.01
CA HIS A 263 -1.31 43.81 -5.71
C HIS A 263 0.08 43.14 -5.64
N ASP A 264 0.98 43.47 -6.58
CA ASP A 264 2.32 42.89 -6.70
C ASP A 264 2.32 41.36 -6.84
N LEU A 265 1.24 40.79 -7.41
CA LEU A 265 1.08 39.37 -7.66
C LEU A 265 1.26 39.10 -9.18
N PRO A 266 2.40 38.59 -9.65
CA PRO A 266 2.57 38.30 -11.09
C PRO A 266 1.74 37.10 -11.51
N LEU A 267 0.92 37.24 -12.57
CA LEU A 267 0.29 36.10 -13.22
C LEU A 267 1.32 35.30 -14.00
N THR A 268 1.84 34.24 -13.41
CA THR A 268 2.95 33.46 -13.95
C THR A 268 2.56 32.49 -15.06
N ARG A 269 1.28 32.01 -15.06
CA ARG A 269 0.83 31.00 -16.01
C ARG A 269 -0.67 31.13 -16.29
N VAL A 270 -1.02 31.05 -17.56
CA VAL A 270 -2.41 30.92 -18.03
C VAL A 270 -2.42 29.78 -19.04
N GLU A 271 -3.16 28.74 -18.78
CA GLU A 271 -3.26 27.60 -19.70
C GLU A 271 -4.60 26.91 -19.56
N HIS A 272 -5.01 26.20 -20.59
CA HIS A 272 -6.14 25.29 -20.53
C HIS A 272 -5.69 23.97 -19.88
N PRO A 273 -6.45 23.42 -18.90
CA PRO A 273 -6.12 22.15 -18.30
C PRO A 273 -6.04 21.06 -19.37
N ARG A 274 -4.94 20.29 -19.36
CA ARG A 274 -4.75 19.15 -20.25
C ARG A 274 -5.10 17.88 -19.49
N ARG A 275 -5.94 17.04 -20.10
CA ARG A 275 -6.16 15.69 -19.60
C ARG A 275 -4.89 14.86 -19.77
N SER A 276 -4.60 13.95 -18.82
CA SER A 276 -3.54 12.99 -19.01
C SER A 276 -3.94 11.96 -20.08
N LEU A 277 -2.95 11.40 -20.79
CA LEU A 277 -3.20 10.30 -21.74
C LEU A 277 -3.81 9.09 -21.04
N GLU A 278 -3.46 8.85 -19.78
CA GLU A 278 -4.02 7.78 -18.97
C GLU A 278 -5.52 7.99 -18.74
N SER A 279 -5.94 9.20 -18.33
CA SER A 279 -7.36 9.54 -18.15
C SER A 279 -8.16 9.39 -19.45
N LEU A 280 -7.61 9.86 -20.57
CA LEU A 280 -8.24 9.73 -21.88
C LEU A 280 -8.36 8.25 -22.30
N PHE A 281 -7.30 7.47 -22.09
CA PHE A 281 -7.30 6.04 -22.38
C PHE A 281 -8.36 5.28 -21.57
N LEU A 282 -8.44 5.55 -20.27
CA LEU A 282 -9.44 4.93 -19.39
C LEU A 282 -10.88 5.27 -19.84
N GLU A 283 -11.16 6.54 -20.18
CA GLU A 283 -12.46 6.97 -20.69
C GLU A 283 -12.84 6.22 -21.99
N ILE A 284 -11.89 6.09 -22.94
CA ILE A 284 -12.11 5.35 -24.18
C ILE A 284 -12.43 3.87 -23.89
N VAL A 285 -11.68 3.24 -23.00
CA VAL A 285 -11.88 1.82 -22.64
C VAL A 285 -13.21 1.63 -21.92
N GLU A 286 -13.60 2.50 -21.01
CA GLU A 286 -14.89 2.44 -20.32
C GLU A 286 -16.05 2.58 -21.31
N ARG A 287 -15.95 3.50 -22.27
CA ARG A 287 -16.94 3.66 -23.33
C ARG A 287 -17.05 2.41 -24.21
N ALA A 288 -15.92 1.87 -24.67
CA ALA A 288 -15.88 0.65 -25.47
C ALA A 288 -16.48 -0.56 -24.72
N ARG A 289 -16.28 -0.67 -23.41
CA ARG A 289 -16.91 -1.70 -22.56
C ARG A 289 -18.42 -1.51 -22.47
N ALA A 290 -18.89 -0.29 -22.30
CA ALA A 290 -20.33 0.02 -22.30
C ALA A 290 -21.00 -0.34 -23.63
N GLU A 291 -20.27 -0.28 -24.75
CA GLU A 291 -20.69 -0.70 -26.09
C GLU A 291 -20.58 -2.22 -26.31
N GLY A 292 -20.16 -2.99 -25.29
CA GLY A 292 -20.09 -4.46 -25.34
C GLY A 292 -18.79 -5.02 -25.95
N ALA A 293 -17.77 -4.20 -26.17
CA ALA A 293 -16.47 -4.67 -26.65
C ALA A 293 -15.78 -5.53 -25.58
N GLN A 294 -15.40 -6.76 -25.94
CA GLN A 294 -14.66 -7.67 -25.05
C GLN A 294 -13.23 -7.85 -25.55
N THR A 295 -12.28 -7.81 -24.62
CA THR A 295 -10.88 -8.17 -24.88
C THR A 295 -10.58 -9.54 -24.27
N ALA A 296 -9.77 -10.36 -24.97
CA ALA A 296 -9.33 -11.64 -24.45
C ALA A 296 -8.41 -11.44 -23.23
N GLY A 297 -8.68 -12.13 -22.12
CA GLY A 297 -7.84 -12.07 -20.92
C GLY A 297 -8.62 -12.04 -19.61
N ALA A 298 -8.05 -11.38 -18.58
CA ALA A 298 -8.71 -11.19 -17.31
C ALA A 298 -9.91 -10.23 -17.46
N SER A 299 -11.05 -10.62 -16.91
CA SER A 299 -12.24 -9.77 -16.85
C SER A 299 -12.07 -8.62 -15.84
N ALA A 300 -13.02 -7.70 -15.81
CA ALA A 300 -13.15 -6.79 -14.69
C ALA A 300 -13.31 -7.61 -13.39
N GLY A 301 -12.60 -7.20 -12.31
CA GLY A 301 -12.75 -7.86 -11.02
C GLY A 301 -14.18 -7.77 -10.49
N GLY A 302 -14.60 -8.78 -9.76
CA GLY A 302 -15.87 -8.83 -9.05
C GLY A 302 -15.85 -8.03 -7.73
N PRO A 303 -16.93 -8.12 -6.94
CA PRO A 303 -16.99 -7.47 -5.62
C PRO A 303 -15.91 -8.00 -4.70
N VAL A 304 -15.50 -7.18 -3.73
CA VAL A 304 -14.50 -7.63 -2.74
C VAL A 304 -15.06 -8.79 -1.95
N ALA A 305 -14.27 -9.85 -1.84
CA ALA A 305 -14.63 -11.10 -1.18
C ALA A 305 -15.22 -10.85 0.22
N GLY A 306 -16.39 -11.43 0.47
CA GLY A 306 -17.19 -11.14 1.67
C GLY A 306 -16.45 -11.43 2.98
N PHE A 307 -15.60 -12.45 3.03
CA PHE A 307 -14.82 -12.80 4.22
C PHE A 307 -13.77 -11.73 4.61
N LEU A 308 -13.32 -10.91 3.66
CA LEU A 308 -12.38 -9.80 3.92
C LEU A 308 -13.04 -8.62 4.66
N ALA A 309 -14.37 -8.62 4.79
CA ALA A 309 -15.12 -7.59 5.52
C ALA A 309 -15.31 -7.91 7.01
N ALA A 310 -15.10 -9.15 7.44
CA ALA A 310 -15.49 -9.64 8.76
C ALA A 310 -14.51 -9.28 9.91
N GLY A 311 -13.36 -8.64 9.60
CA GLY A 311 -12.32 -8.35 10.60
C GLY A 311 -12.70 -7.33 11.70
N ALA A 312 -13.80 -6.57 11.53
CA ALA A 312 -14.23 -5.57 12.53
C ALA A 312 -15.23 -6.10 13.54
N ALA A 313 -15.93 -7.22 13.26
CA ALA A 313 -16.99 -7.74 14.13
C ALA A 313 -16.54 -8.82 15.13
N GLY A 314 -15.35 -9.42 14.94
CA GLY A 314 -14.85 -10.52 15.80
C GLY A 314 -14.06 -10.09 17.03
N ALA A 315 -13.73 -8.81 17.18
CA ALA A 315 -12.93 -8.31 18.32
C ALA A 315 -13.78 -7.72 19.47
N ALA A 316 -15.10 -7.69 19.34
CA ALA A 316 -15.98 -7.05 20.32
C ALA A 316 -16.57 -7.99 21.38
N ALA A 317 -16.26 -9.26 21.39
CA ALA A 317 -16.78 -10.22 22.36
C ALA A 317 -15.63 -10.91 23.13
N THR A 318 -15.09 -10.26 24.11
CA THR A 318 -14.52 -10.71 25.39
C THR A 318 -13.41 -9.75 25.87
N ALA A 319 -13.83 -8.62 26.46
CA ALA A 319 -12.98 -7.93 27.43
C ALA A 319 -13.83 -7.63 28.66
N PRO A 320 -13.43 -8.03 29.88
CA PRO A 320 -14.10 -7.60 31.11
C PRO A 320 -13.78 -6.10 31.32
N ALA A 321 -14.82 -5.40 31.74
CA ALA A 321 -14.78 -4.01 32.15
C ALA A 321 -13.81 -3.76 33.30
N ALA A 322 -12.86 -2.84 33.16
CA ALA A 322 -12.18 -2.23 34.28
C ALA A 322 -11.78 -0.79 33.94
N GLY A 323 -12.41 0.14 34.64
CA GLY A 323 -11.83 1.33 35.25
C GLY A 323 -11.29 2.42 34.38
N ALA A 324 -12.03 3.53 34.33
CA ALA A 324 -11.58 4.85 33.90
C ALA A 324 -10.43 5.37 34.79
N ALA A 325 -9.39 5.95 34.18
CA ALA A 325 -8.74 7.16 34.65
C ALA A 325 -7.55 7.58 33.73
N GLY A 326 -7.45 8.87 33.42
CA GLY A 326 -6.17 9.56 33.19
C GLY A 326 -5.86 9.97 31.77
N ALA A 327 -6.23 11.21 31.43
CA ALA A 327 -5.71 11.98 30.30
C ALA A 327 -4.20 12.28 30.44
N GLY A 328 -3.47 12.31 29.33
CA GLY A 328 -2.24 13.09 29.25
C GLY A 328 -1.20 12.58 28.26
N ALA A 329 -0.82 13.49 27.38
CA ALA A 329 0.45 13.63 26.68
C ALA A 329 0.64 12.99 25.28
N ALA A 330 1.01 13.91 24.40
CA ALA A 330 1.30 13.85 22.98
C ALA A 330 2.39 12.86 22.55
N GLY A 331 2.17 12.28 21.42
CA GLY A 331 2.96 11.89 20.25
C GLY A 331 4.47 11.67 20.35
N ALA A 332 4.94 10.78 21.24
CA ALA A 332 6.23 10.11 21.07
C ALA A 332 5.94 8.63 20.74
N VAL A 333 6.73 8.06 19.83
CA VAL A 333 6.76 6.63 19.56
C VAL A 333 6.73 5.92 20.90
N ASP A 334 5.74 5.06 21.13
CA ASP A 334 5.63 4.33 22.40
C ASP A 334 6.81 3.37 22.56
N THR A 335 7.92 3.91 23.06
CA THR A 335 9.13 3.16 23.38
C THR A 335 8.85 2.14 24.48
N GLY A 336 7.80 2.32 25.28
CA GLY A 336 7.41 1.38 26.33
C GLY A 336 6.90 0.06 25.78
N LEU A 337 6.11 0.09 24.72
CA LEU A 337 5.66 -1.12 24.01
C LEU A 337 6.85 -1.87 23.39
N LEU A 338 7.79 -1.13 22.77
CA LEU A 338 9.00 -1.71 22.19
C LEU A 338 9.97 -2.24 23.26
N ASP A 339 10.08 -1.57 24.41
CA ASP A 339 10.91 -2.04 25.54
C ASP A 339 10.32 -3.29 26.19
N SER A 340 9.00 -3.41 26.30
CA SER A 340 8.35 -4.62 26.81
C SER A 340 8.56 -5.84 25.91
N LEU A 341 8.70 -5.64 24.59
CA LEU A 341 8.90 -6.68 23.59
C LEU A 341 10.37 -7.13 23.44
N THR A 342 11.34 -6.36 23.98
CA THR A 342 12.77 -6.64 23.81
C THR A 342 13.48 -7.17 25.05
N ARG A 343 12.79 -7.21 26.22
CA ARG A 343 13.35 -7.75 27.47
C ARG A 343 13.05 -9.25 27.65
N ARG A 344 13.42 -10.07 26.67
CA ARG A 344 13.63 -11.52 26.90
C ARG A 344 14.60 -12.05 25.85
#